data_2b66ad54e225d051df7ef9e8cb5deb2c
#
_entry.id   2b66ad54e225d051df7ef9e8cb5deb2c
#
_cell.length_a   1.000
_cell.length_b   1.000
_cell.length_c   1.000
_cell.angle_alpha   90.00
_cell.angle_beta   90.00
_cell.angle_gamma   90.00
#
_symmetry.space_group_name_H-M   'P 1'
#
loop_
_entity.id
_entity.type
_entity.pdbx_description
1 polymer ?
#
loop_
_entity_poly.entity_id
_entity_poly.type
_entity_poly.pdbx_seq_one_letter_code
_entity_poly.pdbx_strand_id
1 'polypeptide(L)'
;MLKHTLTYYHDSARLFAPIAHMPWAMMLDSGQAINPLTGKAGSQYGRYDIMVAEPFITLVTNGKYTTITKNAKVEYSEEDPFLLLKSILAPYKTPKVGVLFPDGGSPVAGTTLPFAGGAVGYFAYDLGRRLEKLPNQALPAAGIPEMMVGVYDWAVVIDHREKCSHLISHGFNDDTHQNWTRLQALFDNASRTPLSNVDANDVDTSNIDLSRFQVKSDLESNLPELKYKTAFSKVKNYIKEGDCYQVNLAQRFSAQVKGDSWQMYQKLREISPAPFMAYMQLPLNKNENFQVLSDSPERFLQTTGAHVETRPIKGTRPRSGDAVQDLAYSNELLTSLKDKAENLMIVDLLRNDLSKTCAIGSVKVNKLFQLQSFANVHHLTSIIVGKLKPNNTSVDVLRASFPGGSITGAPKLRAMEIIEELEPHRRELYCGAIGYVGFDGDMDTNITIRTAIVCNNELSFYAGGGIVADSEEHKEYLETLDKASSFSKIIKLFTQV
;
A
#
# COMPACT_ATOMS: atom_id res chain seq x y z
N MET A 1 18.93 14.42 -17.28
CA MET A 1 18.68 13.36 -16.29
C MET A 1 19.96 13.11 -15.52
N LEU A 2 19.88 13.12 -14.19
CA LEU A 2 20.99 12.88 -13.28
C LEU A 2 20.92 11.41 -12.82
N LYS A 3 22.07 10.75 -12.68
CA LYS A 3 22.19 9.38 -12.20
C LYS A 3 23.44 9.21 -11.37
N HIS A 4 23.30 8.46 -10.26
CA HIS A 4 24.42 8.06 -9.42
C HIS A 4 24.19 6.60 -8.96
N THR A 5 25.21 5.75 -9.13
CA THR A 5 25.14 4.36 -8.69
C THR A 5 25.51 4.30 -7.22
N LEU A 6 24.64 3.69 -6.42
CA LEU A 6 24.82 3.52 -4.98
C LEU A 6 25.28 2.08 -4.67
N THR A 7 25.86 1.90 -3.50
CA THR A 7 26.15 0.56 -2.98
C THR A 7 24.85 -0.22 -2.81
N TYR A 8 24.79 -1.43 -3.35
CA TYR A 8 23.65 -2.33 -3.12
C TYR A 8 23.70 -2.94 -1.71
N TYR A 9 22.59 -2.89 -1.01
CA TYR A 9 22.34 -3.58 0.24
C TYR A 9 21.16 -4.51 0.09
N HIS A 10 21.29 -5.73 0.61
CA HIS A 10 20.17 -6.67 0.66
C HIS A 10 19.04 -6.11 1.56
N ASP A 11 19.39 -5.51 2.69
CA ASP A 11 18.45 -4.73 3.50
C ASP A 11 18.49 -3.26 3.04
N SER A 12 17.51 -2.91 2.23
CA SER A 12 17.34 -1.57 1.68
C SER A 12 17.01 -0.50 2.73
N ALA A 13 16.56 -0.89 3.94
CA ALA A 13 16.32 0.03 5.04
C ALA A 13 17.56 0.90 5.36
N ARG A 14 18.77 0.40 5.10
CA ARG A 14 20.01 1.17 5.23
C ARG A 14 20.03 2.44 4.38
N LEU A 15 19.53 2.36 3.14
CA LEU A 15 19.46 3.51 2.25
C LEU A 15 18.31 4.44 2.61
N PHE A 16 17.25 3.94 3.25
CA PHE A 16 16.12 4.76 3.66
C PHE A 16 16.36 5.47 5.01
N ALA A 17 17.14 4.89 5.92
CA ALA A 17 17.36 5.42 7.27
C ALA A 17 17.74 6.92 7.30
N PRO A 18 18.61 7.45 6.42
CA PRO A 18 18.96 8.88 6.42
C PRO A 18 17.78 9.82 6.13
N ILE A 19 16.73 9.33 5.50
CA ILE A 19 15.56 10.14 5.11
C ILE A 19 14.27 9.70 5.82
N ALA A 20 14.30 8.63 6.62
CA ALA A 20 13.10 8.02 7.20
C ALA A 20 12.22 8.99 8.03
N HIS A 21 12.84 10.01 8.60
CA HIS A 21 12.18 11.01 9.44
C HIS A 21 11.89 12.32 8.72
N MET A 22 12.29 12.45 7.43
CA MET A 22 11.99 13.64 6.65
C MET A 22 10.50 13.71 6.33
N PRO A 23 9.88 14.89 6.40
CA PRO A 23 8.51 15.05 5.93
C PRO A 23 8.36 14.59 4.47
N TRP A 24 7.30 13.85 4.19
CA TRP A 24 7.05 13.26 2.88
C TRP A 24 8.06 12.19 2.45
N ALA A 25 8.86 11.67 3.35
CA ALA A 25 9.68 10.49 3.04
C ALA A 25 8.79 9.25 2.92
N MET A 26 8.96 8.52 1.82
CA MET A 26 8.20 7.31 1.56
C MET A 26 9.12 6.20 1.03
N MET A 27 8.91 5.00 1.54
CA MET A 27 9.52 3.76 1.08
C MET A 27 8.43 2.83 0.58
N LEU A 28 8.48 2.46 -0.69
CA LEU A 28 7.73 1.34 -1.25
C LEU A 28 8.68 0.15 -1.26
N ASP A 29 8.32 -0.89 -0.51
CA ASP A 29 9.23 -1.99 -0.15
C ASP A 29 8.66 -3.31 -0.67
N SER A 30 9.49 -4.08 -1.34
CA SER A 30 9.12 -5.35 -1.95
C SER A 30 9.16 -6.54 -0.98
N GLY A 31 9.47 -6.31 0.29
CA GLY A 31 9.51 -7.35 1.31
C GLY A 31 10.67 -8.33 1.14
N GLN A 32 11.81 -7.88 0.62
CA GLN A 32 13.02 -8.71 0.44
C GLN A 32 13.85 -8.84 1.72
N ALA A 33 13.45 -8.21 2.83
CA ALA A 33 14.12 -8.41 4.11
C ALA A 33 14.20 -9.89 4.47
N ILE A 34 15.35 -10.33 4.97
CA ILE A 34 15.54 -11.72 5.39
C ILE A 34 14.75 -11.95 6.67
N ASN A 35 13.86 -12.94 6.66
CA ASN A 35 13.20 -13.38 7.87
C ASN A 35 14.22 -14.03 8.81
N PRO A 36 14.47 -13.50 10.03
CA PRO A 36 15.50 -14.00 10.91
C PRO A 36 15.24 -15.41 11.43
N LEU A 37 13.97 -15.86 11.44
CA LEU A 37 13.58 -17.19 11.89
C LEU A 37 13.79 -18.26 10.82
N THR A 38 13.64 -17.90 9.55
CA THR A 38 13.71 -18.87 8.44
C THR A 38 14.97 -18.71 7.59
N GLY A 39 15.70 -17.59 7.71
CA GLY A 39 16.84 -17.25 6.87
C GLY A 39 16.51 -17.04 5.40
N LYS A 40 15.22 -16.98 5.03
CA LYS A 40 14.76 -16.84 3.64
C LYS A 40 14.33 -15.40 3.37
N ALA A 41 14.56 -14.94 2.13
CA ALA A 41 13.98 -13.71 1.63
C ALA A 41 12.45 -13.80 1.67
N GLY A 42 11.78 -12.70 2.09
CA GLY A 42 10.37 -12.72 2.40
C GLY A 42 9.47 -12.93 1.18
N SER A 43 9.73 -12.21 0.11
CA SER A 43 8.87 -12.23 -1.07
C SER A 43 9.62 -12.65 -2.33
N GLN A 44 9.23 -13.79 -2.89
CA GLN A 44 9.74 -14.24 -4.20
C GLN A 44 9.24 -13.39 -5.39
N TYR A 45 8.21 -12.56 -5.17
CA TYR A 45 7.62 -11.70 -6.20
C TYR A 45 8.08 -10.24 -6.07
N GLY A 46 8.71 -9.88 -4.96
CA GLY A 46 9.31 -8.56 -4.77
C GLY A 46 10.60 -8.43 -5.56
N ARG A 47 10.77 -7.31 -6.23
CA ARG A 47 11.99 -7.03 -6.99
C ARG A 47 12.55 -5.66 -6.68
N TYR A 48 11.71 -4.65 -6.65
CA TYR A 48 12.12 -3.26 -6.55
C TYR A 48 11.71 -2.61 -5.25
N ASP A 49 12.64 -1.93 -4.61
CA ASP A 49 12.32 -0.96 -3.57
C ASP A 49 12.51 0.45 -4.13
N ILE A 50 11.59 1.35 -3.78
CA ILE A 50 11.57 2.73 -4.24
C ILE A 50 11.52 3.64 -3.02
N MET A 51 12.42 4.61 -2.95
CA MET A 51 12.51 5.58 -1.86
C MET A 51 12.51 6.99 -2.41
N VAL A 52 11.71 7.84 -1.78
CA VAL A 52 11.55 9.25 -2.16
C VAL A 52 11.44 10.12 -0.91
N ALA A 53 11.84 11.38 -1.03
CA ALA A 53 11.58 12.45 -0.09
C ALA A 53 11.65 13.81 -0.81
N GLU A 54 11.30 14.90 -0.12
CA GLU A 54 11.40 16.26 -0.64
C GLU A 54 10.60 16.45 -1.96
N PRO A 55 9.26 16.22 -1.95
CA PRO A 55 8.45 16.42 -3.16
C PRO A 55 8.42 17.90 -3.55
N PHE A 56 8.52 18.19 -4.86
CA PHE A 56 8.43 19.56 -5.35
C PHE A 56 6.98 20.03 -5.59
N ILE A 57 6.02 19.09 -5.60
CA ILE A 57 4.58 19.38 -5.56
C ILE A 57 3.93 18.42 -4.56
N THR A 58 3.00 18.91 -3.75
CA THR A 58 2.16 18.07 -2.91
C THR A 58 0.69 18.30 -3.18
N LEU A 59 -0.09 17.22 -3.11
CA LEU A 59 -1.54 17.22 -3.19
C LEU A 59 -2.09 16.60 -1.92
N VAL A 60 -2.92 17.34 -1.18
CA VAL A 60 -3.56 16.88 0.04
C VAL A 60 -5.06 17.12 -0.08
N THR A 61 -5.84 16.03 -0.16
CA THR A 61 -7.30 16.12 -0.21
C THR A 61 -7.88 15.95 1.18
N ASN A 62 -8.69 16.90 1.61
CA ASN A 62 -9.44 16.85 2.84
C ASN A 62 -10.88 17.32 2.57
N GLY A 63 -11.83 16.40 2.70
CA GLY A 63 -13.23 16.61 2.34
C GLY A 63 -13.40 17.02 0.87
N LYS A 64 -13.95 18.20 0.62
CA LYS A 64 -14.20 18.68 -0.75
C LYS A 64 -13.01 19.38 -1.41
N TYR A 65 -11.98 19.74 -0.65
CA TYR A 65 -10.85 20.50 -1.16
C TYR A 65 -9.61 19.64 -1.29
N THR A 66 -8.87 19.85 -2.39
CA THR A 66 -7.49 19.42 -2.55
C THR A 66 -6.59 20.65 -2.45
N THR A 67 -5.68 20.65 -1.49
CA THR A 67 -4.62 21.64 -1.36
C THR A 67 -3.44 21.22 -2.23
N ILE A 68 -3.02 22.09 -3.12
CA ILE A 68 -1.85 21.90 -3.99
C ILE A 68 -0.78 22.85 -3.50
N THR A 69 0.40 22.33 -3.17
CA THR A 69 1.56 23.18 -2.82
C THR A 69 2.66 22.95 -3.84
N LYS A 70 3.12 24.04 -4.46
CA LYS A 70 4.24 24.06 -5.41
C LYS A 70 5.05 25.33 -5.22
N ASN A 71 6.39 25.20 -5.04
CA ASN A 71 7.28 26.35 -4.84
C ASN A 71 6.77 27.33 -3.75
N ALA A 72 6.38 26.77 -2.60
CA ALA A 72 5.77 27.49 -1.47
C ALA A 72 4.45 28.24 -1.77
N LYS A 73 3.91 28.14 -2.99
CA LYS A 73 2.56 28.64 -3.33
C LYS A 73 1.53 27.56 -3.00
N VAL A 74 0.44 27.99 -2.40
CA VAL A 74 -0.68 27.11 -1.98
C VAL A 74 -1.91 27.49 -2.80
N GLU A 75 -2.49 26.49 -3.46
CA GLU A 75 -3.73 26.62 -4.22
C GLU A 75 -4.75 25.60 -3.70
N TYR A 76 -6.04 25.89 -3.85
CA TYR A 76 -7.14 25.03 -3.44
C TYR A 76 -8.01 24.70 -4.64
N SER A 77 -8.39 23.42 -4.79
CA SER A 77 -9.26 22.97 -5.87
C SER A 77 -10.38 22.09 -5.32
N GLU A 78 -11.59 22.23 -5.87
CA GLU A 78 -12.73 21.32 -5.65
C GLU A 78 -12.84 20.27 -6.78
N GLU A 79 -11.91 20.25 -7.71
CA GLU A 79 -11.86 19.29 -8.80
C GLU A 79 -11.67 17.85 -8.27
N ASP A 80 -12.06 16.87 -9.07
CA ASP A 80 -11.82 15.46 -8.77
C ASP A 80 -10.32 15.22 -8.53
N PRO A 81 -9.90 14.68 -7.36
CA PRO A 81 -8.49 14.55 -7.00
C PRO A 81 -7.67 13.71 -7.98
N PHE A 82 -8.28 12.69 -8.62
CA PHE A 82 -7.61 11.88 -9.61
C PHE A 82 -7.39 12.65 -10.92
N LEU A 83 -8.39 13.42 -11.37
CA LEU A 83 -8.24 14.27 -12.57
C LEU A 83 -7.22 15.38 -12.32
N LEU A 84 -7.21 15.94 -11.13
CA LEU A 84 -6.22 16.94 -10.73
C LEU A 84 -4.81 16.34 -10.73
N LEU A 85 -4.60 15.16 -10.17
CA LEU A 85 -3.32 14.44 -10.22
C LEU A 85 -2.88 14.19 -11.67
N LYS A 86 -3.79 13.76 -12.54
CA LYS A 86 -3.53 13.55 -13.95
C LYS A 86 -3.07 14.83 -14.65
N SER A 87 -3.71 15.96 -14.37
CA SER A 87 -3.38 17.26 -14.94
C SER A 87 -2.02 17.77 -14.46
N ILE A 88 -1.69 17.57 -13.18
CA ILE A 88 -0.41 17.96 -12.57
C ILE A 88 0.76 17.15 -13.15
N LEU A 89 0.57 15.86 -13.42
CA LEU A 89 1.62 15.02 -14.01
C LEU A 89 1.82 15.25 -15.53
N ALA A 90 0.81 15.78 -16.22
CA ALA A 90 0.84 15.92 -17.68
C ALA A 90 2.06 16.68 -18.26
N PRO A 91 2.57 17.77 -17.63
CA PRO A 91 3.75 18.49 -18.13
C PRO A 91 5.08 17.73 -17.99
N TYR A 92 5.13 16.69 -17.14
CA TYR A 92 6.36 15.98 -16.74
C TYR A 92 6.55 14.64 -17.45
N LYS A 93 5.83 14.38 -18.54
CA LYS A 93 5.92 13.10 -19.26
C LYS A 93 7.32 12.82 -19.80
N THR A 94 7.82 11.62 -19.51
CA THR A 94 9.13 11.14 -19.96
C THR A 94 9.03 9.76 -20.60
N PRO A 95 10.01 9.37 -21.45
CA PRO A 95 10.17 7.98 -21.84
C PRO A 95 10.65 7.14 -20.66
N LYS A 96 10.51 5.80 -20.77
CA LYS A 96 11.05 4.84 -19.79
C LYS A 96 12.55 4.95 -19.66
N VAL A 97 13.03 4.79 -18.42
CA VAL A 97 14.46 4.87 -18.09
C VAL A 97 15.05 3.46 -18.05
N GLY A 98 16.06 3.20 -18.87
CA GLY A 98 16.80 1.92 -18.87
C GLY A 98 17.67 1.76 -17.61
N VAL A 99 17.87 0.52 -17.15
CA VAL A 99 18.81 0.17 -16.07
C VAL A 99 20.24 0.41 -16.57
N LEU A 100 21.08 1.07 -15.76
CA LEU A 100 22.52 1.16 -15.97
C LEU A 100 23.22 0.15 -15.06
N PHE A 101 24.18 -0.59 -15.58
CA PHE A 101 25.02 -1.49 -14.79
C PHE A 101 26.28 -0.76 -14.27
N PRO A 102 26.80 -1.10 -13.08
CA PRO A 102 27.97 -0.45 -12.47
C PRO A 102 29.26 -0.50 -13.29
N ASP A 103 29.38 -1.50 -14.14
CA ASP A 103 30.54 -1.73 -15.03
C ASP A 103 30.49 -0.97 -16.36
N GLY A 104 29.50 -0.09 -16.53
CA GLY A 104 29.31 0.66 -17.78
C GLY A 104 28.80 -0.19 -18.94
N GLY A 105 28.39 -1.44 -18.68
CA GLY A 105 27.78 -2.33 -19.66
C GLY A 105 26.53 -1.71 -20.28
N SER A 106 26.30 -1.97 -21.56
CA SER A 106 25.09 -1.57 -22.24
C SER A 106 23.88 -2.19 -21.56
N PRO A 107 22.76 -1.45 -21.37
CA PRO A 107 21.55 -2.01 -20.81
C PRO A 107 21.18 -3.28 -21.59
N VAL A 108 20.90 -4.37 -20.89
CA VAL A 108 20.26 -5.53 -21.53
C VAL A 108 18.96 -5.01 -22.14
N ALA A 109 18.80 -5.19 -23.45
CA ALA A 109 17.66 -4.65 -24.17
C ALA A 109 16.36 -5.09 -23.48
N GLY A 110 15.55 -4.12 -23.03
CA GLY A 110 14.28 -4.36 -22.36
C GLY A 110 14.28 -4.25 -20.82
N THR A 111 15.43 -3.99 -20.17
CA THR A 111 15.44 -3.76 -18.71
C THR A 111 15.24 -2.28 -18.42
N THR A 112 14.07 -1.92 -17.88
CA THR A 112 13.73 -0.54 -17.48
C THR A 112 13.51 -0.47 -15.99
N LEU A 113 13.82 0.70 -15.39
CA LEU A 113 13.45 0.98 -14.00
C LEU A 113 11.93 1.12 -13.88
N PRO A 114 11.32 0.66 -12.77
CA PRO A 114 9.89 0.76 -12.56
C PRO A 114 9.44 2.20 -12.29
N PHE A 115 10.37 3.02 -11.78
CA PHE A 115 10.12 4.40 -11.38
C PHE A 115 11.41 5.22 -11.49
N ALA A 116 11.31 6.43 -12.00
CA ALA A 116 12.44 7.35 -12.11
C ALA A 116 12.03 8.79 -11.78
N GLY A 117 11.02 8.96 -10.95
CA GLY A 117 10.33 10.19 -10.61
C GLY A 117 8.87 10.13 -11.03
N GLY A 118 8.04 10.91 -10.35
CA GLY A 118 6.59 10.89 -10.50
C GLY A 118 5.86 11.10 -9.18
N ALA A 119 4.60 10.72 -9.14
CA ALA A 119 3.77 10.80 -7.96
C ALA A 119 3.91 9.53 -7.09
N VAL A 120 4.07 9.69 -5.78
CA VAL A 120 4.05 8.62 -4.78
C VAL A 120 3.15 9.07 -3.63
N GLY A 121 2.31 8.16 -3.12
CA GLY A 121 1.44 8.50 -2.00
C GLY A 121 0.35 7.47 -1.76
N TYR A 122 -0.69 7.92 -1.06
CA TYR A 122 -1.85 7.09 -0.78
C TYR A 122 -3.17 7.74 -1.22
N PHE A 123 -4.15 6.86 -1.45
CA PHE A 123 -5.54 7.15 -1.75
C PHE A 123 -6.37 6.39 -0.72
N ALA A 124 -6.95 7.10 0.26
CA ALA A 124 -7.74 6.49 1.32
C ALA A 124 -9.09 5.98 0.78
N TYR A 125 -9.66 4.93 1.38
CA TYR A 125 -10.97 4.40 1.02
C TYR A 125 -12.04 5.49 0.94
N ASP A 126 -12.02 6.41 1.91
CA ASP A 126 -12.99 7.51 1.99
C ASP A 126 -12.87 8.55 0.86
N LEU A 127 -11.77 8.52 0.07
CA LEU A 127 -11.70 9.28 -1.20
C LEU A 127 -12.80 8.83 -2.19
N GLY A 128 -13.33 7.61 -2.04
CA GLY A 128 -14.48 7.11 -2.78
C GLY A 128 -15.73 7.99 -2.65
N ARG A 129 -15.86 8.78 -1.57
CA ARG A 129 -16.93 9.77 -1.39
C ARG A 129 -16.87 10.95 -2.36
N ARG A 130 -15.73 11.13 -3.02
CA ARG A 130 -15.58 12.09 -4.13
C ARG A 130 -16.07 11.53 -5.46
N LEU A 131 -16.23 10.20 -5.55
CA LEU A 131 -16.67 9.49 -6.75
C LEU A 131 -18.12 9.04 -6.66
N GLU A 132 -18.57 8.66 -5.46
CA GLU A 132 -19.90 8.09 -5.21
C GLU A 132 -20.60 8.81 -4.06
N LYS A 133 -21.92 8.91 -4.14
CA LYS A 133 -22.74 9.44 -3.05
C LYS A 133 -22.94 8.38 -1.97
N LEU A 134 -22.24 8.49 -0.85
CA LEU A 134 -22.35 7.58 0.28
C LEU A 134 -23.04 8.25 1.48
N PRO A 135 -23.76 7.48 2.30
CA PRO A 135 -24.22 7.95 3.60
C PRO A 135 -23.08 8.48 4.47
N ASN A 136 -23.39 9.25 5.50
CA ASN A 136 -22.41 9.82 6.42
C ASN A 136 -22.82 9.46 7.86
N GLN A 137 -22.60 8.21 8.25
CA GLN A 137 -23.04 7.65 9.54
C GLN A 137 -21.87 7.27 10.44
N ALA A 138 -20.80 6.70 9.86
CA ALA A 138 -19.62 6.29 10.59
C ALA A 138 -18.82 7.50 11.11
N LEU A 139 -18.27 7.38 12.33
CA LEU A 139 -17.46 8.42 12.96
C LEU A 139 -16.08 8.52 12.26
N PRO A 140 -15.44 9.69 12.25
CA PRO A 140 -14.02 9.80 11.91
C PRO A 140 -13.17 8.91 12.83
N ALA A 141 -12.03 8.43 12.33
CA ALA A 141 -11.07 7.63 13.11
C ALA A 141 -9.83 8.47 13.49
N ALA A 142 -8.72 8.35 12.75
CA ALA A 142 -7.49 9.12 13.02
C ALA A 142 -7.54 10.57 12.50
N GLY A 143 -8.49 10.89 11.63
CA GLY A 143 -8.65 12.23 11.05
C GLY A 143 -7.59 12.58 10.01
N ILE A 144 -7.02 11.60 9.34
CA ILE A 144 -6.04 11.82 8.27
C ILE A 144 -6.73 12.25 6.96
N PRO A 145 -6.04 13.00 6.07
CA PRO A 145 -6.56 13.35 4.75
C PRO A 145 -6.96 12.13 3.91
N GLU A 146 -7.93 12.29 3.01
CA GLU A 146 -8.39 11.22 2.11
C GLU A 146 -7.39 10.92 0.98
N MET A 147 -6.49 11.83 0.66
CA MET A 147 -5.39 11.62 -0.29
C MET A 147 -4.18 12.44 0.13
N MET A 148 -3.01 11.84 0.14
CA MET A 148 -1.75 12.54 0.22
C MET A 148 -0.78 11.98 -0.82
N VAL A 149 -0.43 12.82 -1.78
CA VAL A 149 0.46 12.46 -2.90
C VAL A 149 1.52 13.54 -3.06
N GLY A 150 2.79 13.13 -3.03
CA GLY A 150 3.93 13.98 -3.40
C GLY A 150 4.36 13.69 -4.85
N VAL A 151 4.77 14.71 -5.59
CA VAL A 151 5.44 14.58 -6.88
C VAL A 151 6.94 14.79 -6.68
N TYR A 152 7.70 13.74 -7.00
CA TYR A 152 9.13 13.66 -6.70
C TYR A 152 9.95 13.69 -7.98
N ASP A 153 10.95 14.56 -8.00
CA ASP A 153 11.89 14.67 -9.12
C ASP A 153 13.03 13.65 -9.02
N TRP A 154 13.33 13.17 -7.81
CA TRP A 154 14.36 12.18 -7.58
C TRP A 154 13.83 10.95 -6.83
N ALA A 155 14.48 9.82 -7.03
CA ALA A 155 14.23 8.59 -6.34
C ALA A 155 15.50 7.77 -6.14
N VAL A 156 15.55 6.99 -5.03
CA VAL A 156 16.45 5.84 -4.92
C VAL A 156 15.67 4.60 -5.30
N VAL A 157 16.20 3.83 -6.26
CA VAL A 157 15.59 2.58 -6.74
C VAL A 157 16.59 1.46 -6.57
N ILE A 158 16.17 0.41 -5.87
CA ILE A 158 16.95 -0.80 -5.65
C ILE A 158 16.33 -1.95 -6.46
N ASP A 159 17.13 -2.62 -7.28
CA ASP A 159 16.77 -3.86 -7.96
C ASP A 159 17.44 -5.04 -7.25
N HIS A 160 16.67 -5.80 -6.49
CA HIS A 160 17.16 -6.94 -5.72
C HIS A 160 17.54 -8.12 -6.62
N ARG A 161 16.98 -8.19 -7.82
CA ARG A 161 17.31 -9.24 -8.80
C ARG A 161 18.66 -8.98 -9.44
N GLU A 162 18.88 -7.75 -9.90
CA GLU A 162 20.13 -7.33 -10.55
C GLU A 162 21.18 -6.89 -9.51
N LYS A 163 20.82 -6.83 -8.23
CA LYS A 163 21.67 -6.39 -7.09
C LYS A 163 22.35 -5.05 -7.35
N CYS A 164 21.56 -4.09 -7.77
CA CYS A 164 22.01 -2.72 -8.02
C CYS A 164 21.07 -1.69 -7.38
N SER A 165 21.64 -0.51 -7.08
CA SER A 165 20.93 0.61 -6.47
C SER A 165 21.31 1.90 -7.19
N HIS A 166 20.32 2.75 -7.46
CA HIS A 166 20.49 3.99 -8.21
C HIS A 166 19.77 5.16 -7.54
N LEU A 167 20.45 6.26 -7.38
CA LEU A 167 19.85 7.56 -7.18
C LEU A 167 19.65 8.20 -8.55
N ILE A 168 18.44 8.59 -8.89
CA ILE A 168 18.05 9.11 -10.21
C ILE A 168 17.17 10.34 -10.08
N SER A 169 17.27 11.25 -11.08
CA SER A 169 16.41 12.42 -11.24
C SER A 169 16.26 12.79 -12.70
N HIS A 170 15.07 13.26 -13.07
CA HIS A 170 14.86 13.86 -14.39
C HIS A 170 15.34 15.31 -14.47
N GLY A 171 15.55 15.98 -13.34
CA GLY A 171 15.99 17.38 -13.27
C GLY A 171 14.87 18.37 -13.61
N PHE A 172 13.62 18.04 -13.27
CA PHE A 172 12.48 18.95 -13.44
C PHE A 172 12.40 20.02 -12.36
N ASN A 173 13.05 19.78 -11.21
CA ASN A 173 13.14 20.72 -10.12
C ASN A 173 14.58 21.27 -10.00
N ASP A 174 14.73 22.58 -10.10
CA ASP A 174 16.03 23.24 -9.98
C ASP A 174 16.70 22.98 -8.62
N ASP A 175 15.92 22.84 -7.55
CA ASP A 175 16.41 22.50 -6.22
C ASP A 175 17.12 21.14 -6.21
N THR A 176 16.63 20.16 -6.99
CA THR A 176 17.29 18.85 -7.12
C THR A 176 18.68 18.98 -7.75
N HIS A 177 18.82 19.80 -8.79
CA HIS A 177 20.12 20.09 -9.41
C HIS A 177 21.10 20.71 -8.41
N GLN A 178 20.65 21.73 -7.68
CA GLN A 178 21.48 22.43 -6.69
C GLN A 178 21.90 21.49 -5.54
N ASN A 179 21.01 20.58 -5.12
CA ASN A 179 21.22 19.65 -4.02
C ASN A 179 21.79 18.29 -4.45
N TRP A 180 22.12 18.07 -5.73
CA TRP A 180 22.52 16.76 -6.23
C TRP A 180 23.72 16.17 -5.50
N THR A 181 24.76 16.97 -5.28
CA THR A 181 25.97 16.55 -4.52
C THR A 181 25.64 16.22 -3.07
N ARG A 182 24.71 16.94 -2.42
CA ARG A 182 24.22 16.63 -1.08
C ARG A 182 23.51 15.28 -1.06
N LEU A 183 22.63 15.02 -2.04
CA LEU A 183 21.91 13.75 -2.14
C LEU A 183 22.87 12.58 -2.37
N GLN A 184 23.87 12.72 -3.24
CA GLN A 184 24.91 11.71 -3.44
C GLN A 184 25.64 11.40 -2.12
N ALA A 185 26.15 12.44 -1.45
CA ALA A 185 26.85 12.28 -0.17
C ALA A 185 25.98 11.63 0.92
N LEU A 186 24.69 12.00 0.98
CA LEU A 186 23.74 11.44 1.94
C LEU A 186 23.63 9.92 1.82
N PHE A 187 23.45 9.40 0.60
CA PHE A 187 23.29 7.98 0.37
C PHE A 187 24.61 7.21 0.32
N ASP A 188 25.72 7.81 -0.13
CA ASP A 188 27.04 7.19 -0.06
C ASP A 188 27.52 7.05 1.40
N ASN A 189 27.20 8.01 2.27
CA ASN A 189 27.52 7.94 3.70
C ASN A 189 26.65 6.95 4.47
N ALA A 190 25.43 6.66 4.01
CA ALA A 190 24.57 5.62 4.59
C ALA A 190 25.28 4.26 4.70
N SER A 191 26.31 4.03 3.84
CA SER A 191 27.14 2.84 3.87
C SER A 191 28.10 2.77 5.06
N ARG A 192 28.46 3.90 5.64
CA ARG A 192 29.53 4.02 6.64
C ARG A 192 29.03 4.11 8.08
N THR A 193 27.74 4.43 8.26
CA THR A 193 27.14 4.66 9.57
C THR A 193 26.38 3.40 10.04
N PRO A 194 26.58 2.90 11.27
CA PRO A 194 25.74 1.86 11.85
C PRO A 194 24.29 2.33 11.91
N LEU A 195 23.31 1.42 11.68
CA LEU A 195 21.86 1.73 11.71
C LEU A 195 21.40 2.40 13.02
N SER A 196 22.17 2.25 14.12
CA SER A 196 21.91 2.86 15.43
C SER A 196 22.38 4.30 15.58
N ASN A 197 23.16 4.86 14.63
CA ASN A 197 23.86 6.14 14.78
C ASN A 197 23.73 7.01 13.50
N VAL A 198 22.59 6.99 12.83
CA VAL A 198 22.34 7.98 11.78
C VAL A 198 22.03 9.30 12.47
N ASP A 199 23.04 10.16 12.56
CA ASP A 199 22.87 11.53 13.03
C ASP A 199 21.97 12.27 12.01
N ALA A 200 20.77 12.59 12.45
CA ALA A 200 19.79 13.39 11.70
C ALA A 200 20.17 14.89 11.70
N ASN A 201 21.47 15.22 11.68
CA ASN A 201 21.97 16.58 11.91
C ASN A 201 21.54 17.60 10.84
N ASP A 202 21.03 17.15 9.68
CA ASP A 202 20.54 18.03 8.61
C ASP A 202 19.01 18.01 8.43
N VAL A 203 18.28 17.28 9.29
CA VAL A 203 16.82 17.17 9.23
C VAL A 203 16.23 17.85 10.46
N ASP A 204 15.27 18.75 10.28
CA ASP A 204 14.49 19.28 11.40
C ASP A 204 13.59 18.17 11.98
N THR A 205 14.11 17.49 12.99
CA THR A 205 13.42 16.43 13.74
C THR A 205 12.78 16.94 15.02
N SER A 206 12.73 18.27 15.23
CA SER A 206 12.27 18.89 16.48
C SER A 206 10.89 18.42 16.95
N ASN A 207 10.07 17.93 16.03
CA ASN A 207 8.71 17.44 16.27
C ASN A 207 8.57 15.91 16.20
N ILE A 208 9.68 15.15 16.15
CA ILE A 208 9.66 13.68 16.05
C ILE A 208 10.25 13.07 17.33
N ASP A 209 9.47 12.23 18.01
CA ASP A 209 9.98 11.45 19.14
C ASP A 209 10.81 10.27 18.62
N LEU A 210 12.12 10.40 18.62
CA LEU A 210 13.08 9.37 18.23
C LEU A 210 13.42 8.38 19.35
N SER A 211 12.72 8.44 20.48
CA SER A 211 12.89 7.46 21.55
C SER A 211 12.51 6.05 21.09
N ARG A 212 12.90 5.03 21.86
CA ARG A 212 12.51 3.65 21.57
C ARG A 212 10.98 3.54 21.48
N PHE A 213 10.49 2.92 20.41
CA PHE A 213 9.05 2.69 20.24
C PHE A 213 8.50 1.82 21.39
N GLN A 214 7.36 2.20 21.95
CA GLN A 214 6.71 1.54 23.08
C GLN A 214 5.21 1.56 22.91
N VAL A 215 4.57 0.45 23.27
CA VAL A 215 3.11 0.36 23.39
C VAL A 215 2.72 0.58 24.84
N LYS A 216 1.77 1.48 25.09
CA LYS A 216 1.40 2.01 26.41
C LYS A 216 0.04 1.53 26.91
N SER A 217 -0.77 0.89 26.06
CA SER A 217 -2.07 0.34 26.44
C SER A 217 -2.29 -1.05 25.82
N ASP A 218 -3.29 -1.74 26.31
CA ASP A 218 -3.81 -2.93 25.63
C ASP A 218 -4.37 -2.55 24.24
N LEU A 219 -4.45 -3.55 23.37
CA LEU A 219 -5.06 -3.43 22.05
C LEU A 219 -6.58 -3.55 22.19
N GLU A 220 -7.31 -2.49 21.83
CA GLU A 220 -8.76 -2.43 21.90
C GLU A 220 -9.42 -2.53 20.52
N SER A 221 -10.59 -3.17 20.45
CA SER A 221 -11.42 -3.23 19.24
C SER A 221 -12.63 -2.30 19.37
N ASN A 222 -12.93 -1.55 18.29
CA ASN A 222 -14.15 -0.74 18.20
C ASN A 222 -15.42 -1.58 17.95
N LEU A 223 -15.26 -2.85 17.55
CA LEU A 223 -16.36 -3.76 17.23
C LEU A 223 -16.13 -5.12 17.93
N PRO A 224 -16.22 -5.18 19.30
CA PRO A 224 -16.03 -6.39 20.06
C PRO A 224 -17.07 -7.46 19.68
N GLU A 225 -16.81 -8.73 20.01
CA GLU A 225 -17.50 -9.91 19.50
C GLU A 225 -19.03 -9.78 19.45
N LEU A 226 -19.67 -9.31 20.53
CA LEU A 226 -21.12 -9.15 20.57
C LEU A 226 -21.65 -8.13 19.55
N LYS A 227 -20.95 -7.02 19.39
CA LYS A 227 -21.31 -6.00 18.37
C LYS A 227 -21.04 -6.52 16.95
N TYR A 228 -19.93 -7.25 16.76
CA TYR A 228 -19.62 -7.90 15.50
C TYR A 228 -20.71 -8.88 15.08
N LYS A 229 -21.19 -9.73 16.00
CA LYS A 229 -22.29 -10.66 15.79
C LYS A 229 -23.56 -9.95 15.33
N THR A 230 -23.88 -8.81 15.95
CA THR A 230 -25.05 -8.01 15.56
C THR A 230 -24.91 -7.46 14.14
N ALA A 231 -23.73 -6.92 13.79
CA ALA A 231 -23.44 -6.42 12.43
C ALA A 231 -23.44 -7.57 11.41
N PHE A 232 -22.82 -8.70 11.73
CA PHE A 232 -22.83 -9.91 10.91
C PHE A 232 -24.26 -10.36 10.57
N SER A 233 -25.15 -10.45 11.58
CA SER A 233 -26.54 -10.85 11.39
C SER A 233 -27.29 -9.89 10.44
N LYS A 234 -27.02 -8.58 10.51
CA LYS A 234 -27.58 -7.62 9.57
C LYS A 234 -27.06 -7.85 8.13
N VAL A 235 -25.75 -8.09 7.95
CA VAL A 235 -25.18 -8.43 6.63
C VAL A 235 -25.85 -9.68 6.05
N LYS A 236 -26.03 -10.72 6.88
CA LYS A 236 -26.73 -11.98 6.45
C LYS A 236 -28.17 -11.71 6.01
N ASN A 237 -28.88 -10.79 6.68
CA ASN A 237 -30.22 -10.40 6.28
C ASN A 237 -30.20 -9.67 4.93
N TYR A 238 -29.29 -8.70 4.70
CA TYR A 238 -29.13 -8.04 3.41
C TYR A 238 -28.84 -9.02 2.27
N ILE A 239 -27.98 -10.03 2.53
CA ILE A 239 -27.70 -11.09 1.54
C ILE A 239 -28.96 -11.92 1.26
N LYS A 240 -29.72 -12.29 2.30
CA LYS A 240 -30.96 -13.07 2.17
C LYS A 240 -32.04 -12.32 1.42
N GLU A 241 -32.15 -11.01 1.62
CA GLU A 241 -33.11 -10.14 0.94
C GLU A 241 -32.70 -9.78 -0.50
N GLY A 242 -31.47 -10.15 -0.91
CA GLY A 242 -30.96 -9.93 -2.27
C GLY A 242 -30.36 -8.54 -2.50
N ASP A 243 -30.10 -7.77 -1.45
CA ASP A 243 -29.44 -6.46 -1.52
C ASP A 243 -27.98 -6.57 -1.99
N CYS A 244 -27.29 -7.63 -1.56
CA CYS A 244 -25.90 -7.87 -1.92
C CYS A 244 -25.55 -9.37 -1.90
N TYR A 245 -24.44 -9.72 -2.53
CA TYR A 245 -23.87 -11.08 -2.52
C TYR A 245 -22.76 -11.22 -1.50
N GLN A 246 -22.03 -10.14 -1.24
CA GLN A 246 -20.93 -10.07 -0.29
C GLN A 246 -20.79 -8.67 0.28
N VAL A 247 -20.47 -8.60 1.58
CA VAL A 247 -20.00 -7.38 2.24
C VAL A 247 -18.74 -7.71 3.03
N ASN A 248 -17.68 -6.95 2.86
CA ASN A 248 -16.50 -7.02 3.72
C ASN A 248 -16.80 -6.24 5.01
N LEU A 249 -16.90 -6.94 6.15
CA LEU A 249 -17.09 -6.33 7.46
C LEU A 249 -15.77 -6.32 8.23
N ALA A 250 -15.36 -5.16 8.72
CA ALA A 250 -14.10 -4.96 9.42
C ALA A 250 -14.29 -4.36 10.82
N GLN A 251 -13.31 -4.61 11.68
CA GLN A 251 -13.14 -3.95 12.97
C GLN A 251 -11.82 -3.19 13.02
N ARG A 252 -11.82 -2.07 13.74
CA ARG A 252 -10.65 -1.25 14.00
C ARG A 252 -10.04 -1.65 15.34
N PHE A 253 -8.74 -1.85 15.33
CA PHE A 253 -7.93 -2.05 16.53
C PHE A 253 -7.10 -0.81 16.81
N SER A 254 -6.96 -0.43 18.08
CA SER A 254 -6.10 0.68 18.46
C SER A 254 -5.40 0.45 19.79
N ALA A 255 -4.24 1.10 19.95
CA ALA A 255 -3.46 1.12 21.19
C ALA A 255 -2.69 2.44 21.31
N GLN A 256 -2.47 2.91 22.55
CA GLN A 256 -1.63 4.07 22.81
C GLN A 256 -0.16 3.70 22.63
N VAL A 257 0.60 4.53 21.95
CA VAL A 257 2.00 4.31 21.62
C VAL A 257 2.84 5.57 21.84
N LYS A 258 4.17 5.40 21.92
CA LYS A 258 5.13 6.48 21.99
C LYS A 258 6.44 6.07 21.33
N GLY A 259 7.19 7.03 20.77
CA GLY A 259 8.52 6.82 20.21
C GLY A 259 8.51 6.62 18.70
N ASP A 260 9.66 6.20 18.18
CA ASP A 260 9.92 6.14 16.74
C ASP A 260 9.25 4.95 16.04
N SER A 261 8.20 5.21 15.29
CA SER A 261 7.45 4.20 14.52
C SER A 261 8.26 3.54 13.38
N TRP A 262 9.35 4.17 12.93
CA TRP A 262 10.29 3.54 12.00
C TRP A 262 10.89 2.24 12.57
N GLN A 263 11.19 2.21 13.86
CA GLN A 263 11.67 0.99 14.55
C GLN A 263 10.61 -0.12 14.51
N MET A 264 9.33 0.22 14.68
CA MET A 264 8.24 -0.75 14.54
C MET A 264 8.14 -1.28 13.10
N TYR A 265 8.26 -0.40 12.10
CA TYR A 265 8.23 -0.81 10.70
C TYR A 265 9.39 -1.74 10.33
N GLN A 266 10.61 -1.45 10.78
CA GLN A 266 11.75 -2.35 10.59
C GLN A 266 11.45 -3.76 11.15
N LYS A 267 10.79 -3.84 12.32
CA LYS A 267 10.40 -5.12 12.90
C LYS A 267 9.28 -5.79 12.13
N LEU A 268 8.35 -5.01 11.56
CA LEU A 268 7.28 -5.52 10.69
C LEU A 268 7.87 -6.19 9.44
N ARG A 269 8.86 -5.57 8.81
CA ARG A 269 9.60 -6.12 7.65
C ARG A 269 10.23 -7.48 7.94
N GLU A 270 10.75 -7.67 9.14
CA GLU A 270 11.40 -8.92 9.56
C GLU A 270 10.37 -10.05 9.81
N ILE A 271 9.24 -9.72 10.44
CA ILE A 271 8.28 -10.72 10.92
C ILE A 271 7.25 -11.07 9.87
N SER A 272 6.79 -10.10 9.09
CA SER A 272 5.71 -10.24 8.11
C SER A 272 6.08 -9.63 6.75
N PRO A 273 7.17 -10.09 6.11
CA PRO A 273 7.54 -9.56 4.80
C PRO A 273 6.47 -9.85 3.75
N ALA A 274 6.08 -8.83 3.00
CA ALA A 274 5.04 -8.89 1.98
C ALA A 274 5.47 -8.11 0.71
N PRO A 275 4.92 -8.45 -0.48
CA PRO A 275 5.42 -7.90 -1.74
C PRO A 275 5.07 -6.43 -2.01
N PHE A 276 4.19 -5.82 -1.23
CA PHE A 276 3.73 -4.44 -1.42
C PHE A 276 3.73 -3.67 -0.09
N MET A 277 4.82 -3.78 0.65
CA MET A 277 5.00 -3.04 1.90
C MET A 277 5.22 -1.55 1.64
N ALA A 278 4.96 -0.73 2.64
CA ALA A 278 5.26 0.70 2.57
C ALA A 278 5.46 1.30 3.97
N TYR A 279 6.38 2.25 4.05
CA TYR A 279 6.48 3.20 5.17
C TYR A 279 6.35 4.61 4.65
N MET A 280 5.59 5.46 5.35
CA MET A 280 5.44 6.86 5.00
C MET A 280 5.52 7.73 6.25
N GLN A 281 6.30 8.81 6.16
CA GLN A 281 6.39 9.89 7.13
C GLN A 281 5.68 11.11 6.56
N LEU A 282 4.49 11.44 7.06
CA LEU A 282 3.62 12.44 6.47
C LEU A 282 3.26 13.54 7.46
N PRO A 283 3.27 14.81 7.04
CA PRO A 283 2.80 15.92 7.88
C PRO A 283 1.26 15.86 8.01
N LEU A 284 0.76 15.90 9.24
CA LEU A 284 -0.65 16.08 9.53
C LEU A 284 -1.01 17.58 9.51
N ASN A 285 -0.16 18.38 10.12
CA ASN A 285 -0.21 19.84 10.13
C ASN A 285 1.21 20.41 10.30
N LYS A 286 1.36 21.71 10.61
CA LYS A 286 2.68 22.35 10.74
C LYS A 286 3.55 21.77 11.87
N ASN A 287 2.94 21.18 12.90
CA ASN A 287 3.62 20.73 14.12
C ASN A 287 3.50 19.24 14.38
N GLU A 288 2.69 18.53 13.62
CA GLU A 288 2.38 17.13 13.85
C GLU A 288 2.55 16.33 12.58
N ASN A 289 3.07 15.13 12.75
CA ASN A 289 3.22 14.14 11.70
C ASN A 289 2.43 12.89 12.06
N PHE A 290 2.11 12.09 11.05
CA PHE A 290 1.64 10.73 11.22
C PHE A 290 2.42 9.78 10.32
N GLN A 291 2.42 8.51 10.65
CA GLN A 291 3.13 7.48 9.91
C GLN A 291 2.17 6.40 9.44
N VAL A 292 2.49 5.85 8.26
CA VAL A 292 1.81 4.70 7.68
C VAL A 292 2.78 3.54 7.63
N LEU A 293 2.38 2.39 8.17
CA LEU A 293 3.15 1.15 8.23
C LEU A 293 2.32 0.04 7.56
N SER A 294 2.71 -0.40 6.37
CA SER A 294 1.96 -1.38 5.58
C SER A 294 2.78 -2.65 5.31
N ASP A 295 2.21 -3.82 5.60
CA ASP A 295 2.68 -5.14 5.14
C ASP A 295 1.67 -5.77 4.15
N SER A 296 1.16 -4.96 3.22
CA SER A 296 0.16 -5.41 2.25
C SER A 296 0.69 -6.51 1.33
N PRO A 297 -0.06 -7.62 1.20
CA PRO A 297 0.28 -8.71 0.29
C PRO A 297 -0.34 -8.55 -1.10
N GLU A 298 -1.26 -7.60 -1.31
CA GLU A 298 -2.15 -7.59 -2.47
C GLU A 298 -1.89 -6.40 -3.38
N ARG A 299 -1.66 -6.68 -4.68
CA ARG A 299 -1.63 -5.66 -5.71
C ARG A 299 -3.04 -5.24 -6.07
N PHE A 300 -3.29 -3.94 -6.09
CA PHE A 300 -4.53 -3.40 -6.62
C PHE A 300 -4.49 -3.31 -8.14
N LEU A 301 -3.64 -2.44 -8.66
CA LEU A 301 -3.51 -2.19 -10.09
C LEU A 301 -2.05 -1.96 -10.47
N GLN A 302 -1.65 -2.55 -11.60
CA GLN A 302 -0.41 -2.22 -12.27
C GLN A 302 -0.68 -1.81 -13.71
N THR A 303 0.00 -0.76 -14.18
CA THR A 303 0.03 -0.43 -15.60
C THR A 303 1.47 -0.39 -16.10
N THR A 304 1.70 -0.90 -17.30
CA THR A 304 2.96 -0.83 -17.99
C THR A 304 2.68 -0.45 -19.44
N GLY A 305 2.91 0.81 -19.79
CA GLY A 305 2.39 1.41 -21.02
C GLY A 305 0.87 1.31 -21.06
N ALA A 306 0.33 0.70 -22.11
CA ALA A 306 -1.12 0.48 -22.21
C ALA A 306 -1.62 -0.80 -21.53
N HIS A 307 -0.73 -1.67 -21.03
CA HIS A 307 -1.12 -2.92 -20.37
C HIS A 307 -1.55 -2.63 -18.92
N VAL A 308 -2.69 -3.19 -18.54
CA VAL A 308 -3.24 -3.12 -17.16
C VAL A 308 -3.30 -4.53 -16.61
N GLU A 309 -2.95 -4.67 -15.33
CA GLU A 309 -3.04 -5.93 -14.59
C GLU A 309 -3.60 -5.70 -13.20
N THR A 310 -4.41 -6.64 -12.70
CA THR A 310 -4.83 -6.73 -11.29
C THR A 310 -4.76 -8.18 -10.82
N ARG A 311 -4.43 -8.39 -9.53
CA ARG A 311 -4.20 -9.72 -8.96
C ARG A 311 -4.94 -9.90 -7.63
N PRO A 312 -6.25 -10.15 -7.65
CA PRO A 312 -7.01 -10.41 -6.42
C PRO A 312 -6.56 -11.72 -5.76
N ILE A 313 -6.49 -11.68 -4.44
CA ILE A 313 -6.21 -12.82 -3.59
C ILE A 313 -7.51 -13.22 -2.89
N LYS A 314 -7.91 -14.48 -3.00
CA LYS A 314 -8.97 -15.10 -2.20
C LYS A 314 -8.55 -16.50 -1.79
N GLY A 315 -8.81 -16.84 -0.54
CA GLY A 315 -8.34 -18.08 0.04
C GLY A 315 -6.88 -18.02 0.47
N THR A 316 -6.65 -18.40 1.71
CA THR A 316 -5.32 -18.43 2.33
C THR A 316 -5.20 -19.64 3.23
N ARG A 317 -4.05 -20.33 3.16
CA ARG A 317 -3.69 -21.39 4.11
C ARG A 317 -2.28 -21.12 4.64
N PRO A 318 -1.99 -21.51 5.89
CA PRO A 318 -0.65 -21.36 6.45
C PRO A 318 0.35 -22.25 5.73
N ARG A 319 1.64 -21.91 5.82
CA ARG A 319 2.74 -22.80 5.45
C ARG A 319 3.07 -23.69 6.65
N SER A 320 3.61 -24.87 6.37
CA SER A 320 4.14 -25.79 7.38
C SER A 320 5.61 -26.10 7.11
N GLY A 321 6.38 -26.30 8.19
CA GLY A 321 7.74 -26.86 8.08
C GLY A 321 7.76 -28.35 7.73
N ASP A 322 6.65 -29.06 7.98
CA ASP A 322 6.41 -30.43 7.55
C ASP A 322 5.90 -30.45 6.11
N ALA A 323 6.62 -31.12 5.21
CA ALA A 323 6.30 -31.14 3.79
C ALA A 323 4.97 -31.82 3.46
N VAL A 324 4.54 -32.82 4.24
CA VAL A 324 3.26 -33.53 4.04
C VAL A 324 2.11 -32.61 4.43
N GLN A 325 2.22 -31.93 5.56
CA GLN A 325 1.23 -30.98 6.03
C GLN A 325 1.16 -29.74 5.11
N ASP A 326 2.29 -29.24 4.61
CA ASP A 326 2.34 -28.11 3.69
C ASP A 326 1.63 -28.44 2.36
N LEU A 327 1.85 -29.65 1.85
CA LEU A 327 1.16 -30.16 0.66
C LEU A 327 -0.35 -30.33 0.92
N ALA A 328 -0.73 -30.81 2.11
CA ALA A 328 -2.14 -30.93 2.49
C ALA A 328 -2.85 -29.57 2.49
N TYR A 329 -2.26 -28.52 3.08
CA TYR A 329 -2.80 -27.15 3.06
C TYR A 329 -2.94 -26.59 1.65
N SER A 330 -1.93 -26.80 0.79
CA SER A 330 -1.99 -26.32 -0.60
C SER A 330 -3.08 -27.04 -1.40
N ASN A 331 -3.26 -28.35 -1.22
CA ASN A 331 -4.31 -29.13 -1.88
C ASN A 331 -5.71 -28.77 -1.37
N GLU A 332 -5.87 -28.57 -0.06
CA GLU A 332 -7.12 -28.08 0.53
C GLU A 332 -7.54 -26.76 -0.14
N LEU A 333 -6.61 -25.80 -0.26
CA LEU A 333 -6.88 -24.52 -0.91
C LEU A 333 -7.26 -24.69 -2.38
N LEU A 334 -6.53 -25.52 -3.13
CA LEU A 334 -6.81 -25.81 -4.55
C LEU A 334 -8.13 -26.51 -4.79
N THR A 335 -8.65 -27.25 -3.81
CA THR A 335 -9.94 -27.99 -3.93
C THR A 335 -11.12 -27.28 -3.30
N SER A 336 -10.89 -26.22 -2.51
CA SER A 336 -11.93 -25.45 -1.84
C SER A 336 -12.92 -24.81 -2.82
N LEU A 337 -14.16 -25.29 -2.83
CA LEU A 337 -15.24 -24.74 -3.65
C LEU A 337 -15.63 -23.32 -3.20
N LYS A 338 -15.62 -23.07 -1.85
CA LYS A 338 -15.91 -21.75 -1.29
C LYS A 338 -14.89 -20.72 -1.77
N ASP A 339 -13.58 -20.99 -1.60
CA ASP A 339 -12.52 -20.05 -2.00
C ASP A 339 -12.54 -19.76 -3.52
N LYS A 340 -12.85 -20.78 -4.34
CA LYS A 340 -13.01 -20.62 -5.78
C LYS A 340 -14.22 -19.79 -6.16
N ALA A 341 -15.37 -19.98 -5.51
CA ALA A 341 -16.59 -19.22 -5.78
C ALA A 341 -16.41 -17.74 -5.42
N GLU A 342 -15.81 -17.44 -4.25
CA GLU A 342 -15.47 -16.07 -3.86
C GLU A 342 -14.48 -15.44 -4.85
N ASN A 343 -13.42 -16.16 -5.22
CA ASN A 343 -12.44 -15.66 -6.18
C ASN A 343 -13.08 -15.34 -7.53
N LEU A 344 -13.96 -16.22 -8.05
CA LEU A 344 -14.65 -16.02 -9.32
C LEU A 344 -15.54 -14.77 -9.30
N MET A 345 -16.27 -14.54 -8.22
CA MET A 345 -17.11 -13.34 -8.05
C MET A 345 -16.25 -12.06 -8.08
N ILE A 346 -15.10 -12.05 -7.39
CA ILE A 346 -14.19 -10.91 -7.40
C ILE A 346 -13.53 -10.73 -8.76
N VAL A 347 -13.17 -11.80 -9.45
CA VAL A 347 -12.67 -11.74 -10.83
C VAL A 347 -13.69 -11.04 -11.75
N ASP A 348 -14.97 -11.37 -11.64
CA ASP A 348 -15.99 -10.74 -12.47
C ASP A 348 -16.21 -9.26 -12.13
N LEU A 349 -16.18 -8.91 -10.85
CA LEU A 349 -16.23 -7.52 -10.38
C LEU A 349 -15.05 -6.69 -10.93
N LEU A 350 -13.82 -7.22 -10.87
CA LEU A 350 -12.65 -6.52 -11.38
C LEU A 350 -12.60 -6.46 -12.92
N ARG A 351 -13.14 -7.47 -13.62
CA ARG A 351 -13.36 -7.40 -15.07
C ARG A 351 -14.27 -6.25 -15.43
N ASN A 352 -15.36 -6.07 -14.68
CA ASN A 352 -16.25 -4.92 -14.84
C ASN A 352 -15.50 -3.60 -14.64
N ASP A 353 -14.73 -3.45 -13.52
CA ASP A 353 -13.97 -2.23 -13.25
C ASP A 353 -12.99 -1.90 -14.38
N LEU A 354 -12.19 -2.87 -14.85
CA LEU A 354 -11.25 -2.66 -15.95
C LEU A 354 -11.97 -2.34 -17.29
N SER A 355 -13.16 -2.88 -17.54
CA SER A 355 -13.90 -2.66 -18.78
C SER A 355 -14.28 -1.19 -19.02
N LYS A 356 -14.41 -0.40 -17.95
CA LYS A 356 -14.71 1.05 -18.03
C LYS A 356 -13.62 1.82 -18.79
N THR A 357 -12.35 1.42 -18.62
CA THR A 357 -11.18 2.13 -19.16
C THR A 357 -10.37 1.34 -20.18
N CYS A 358 -10.54 0.03 -20.26
CA CYS A 358 -9.84 -0.82 -21.21
C CYS A 358 -10.62 -0.96 -22.55
N ALA A 359 -9.88 -1.22 -23.62
CA ALA A 359 -10.44 -1.42 -24.95
C ALA A 359 -11.40 -2.65 -24.97
N ILE A 360 -12.45 -2.55 -25.76
CA ILE A 360 -13.44 -3.63 -25.90
C ILE A 360 -12.73 -4.93 -26.33
N GLY A 361 -13.05 -6.04 -25.66
CA GLY A 361 -12.48 -7.36 -25.92
C GLY A 361 -11.04 -7.56 -25.40
N SER A 362 -10.42 -6.52 -24.79
CA SER A 362 -9.05 -6.64 -24.26
C SER A 362 -8.99 -7.19 -22.83
N VAL A 363 -10.08 -7.07 -22.06
CA VAL A 363 -10.11 -7.57 -20.67
C VAL A 363 -10.23 -9.09 -20.69
N LYS A 364 -9.23 -9.77 -20.13
CA LYS A 364 -9.12 -11.23 -20.10
C LYS A 364 -8.68 -11.71 -18.73
N VAL A 365 -9.13 -12.90 -18.35
CA VAL A 365 -8.59 -13.64 -17.20
C VAL A 365 -7.40 -14.45 -17.71
N ASN A 366 -6.21 -14.01 -17.41
CA ASN A 366 -4.97 -14.63 -17.88
C ASN A 366 -4.64 -15.91 -17.07
N LYS A 367 -4.89 -15.87 -15.76
CA LYS A 367 -4.77 -17.01 -14.86
C LYS A 367 -5.98 -17.01 -13.91
N LEU A 368 -6.56 -18.18 -13.69
CA LEU A 368 -7.65 -18.40 -12.75
C LEU A 368 -7.21 -19.42 -11.70
N PHE A 369 -7.41 -19.10 -10.41
CA PHE A 369 -7.12 -19.97 -9.28
C PHE A 369 -5.66 -20.48 -9.23
N GLN A 370 -4.69 -19.60 -9.48
CA GLN A 370 -3.29 -19.94 -9.38
C GLN A 370 -2.85 -19.99 -7.91
N LEU A 371 -2.30 -21.13 -7.49
CA LEU A 371 -1.63 -21.24 -6.19
C LEU A 371 -0.34 -20.43 -6.21
N GLN A 372 -0.19 -19.52 -5.26
CA GLN A 372 1.05 -18.79 -5.00
C GLN A 372 1.49 -19.06 -3.56
N SER A 373 2.73 -19.50 -3.39
CA SER A 373 3.28 -19.85 -2.08
C SER A 373 4.30 -18.79 -1.66
N PHE A 374 4.05 -18.14 -0.54
CA PHE A 374 4.94 -17.19 0.10
C PHE A 374 5.67 -17.85 1.28
N ALA A 375 6.50 -17.10 1.99
CA ALA A 375 7.25 -17.62 3.13
C ALA A 375 6.34 -18.21 4.22
N ASN A 376 5.20 -17.56 4.49
CA ASN A 376 4.32 -17.88 5.62
C ASN A 376 2.95 -18.44 5.22
N VAL A 377 2.53 -18.26 3.96
CA VAL A 377 1.18 -18.60 3.50
C VAL A 377 1.14 -19.10 2.06
N HIS A 378 0.11 -19.90 1.76
CA HIS A 378 -0.36 -20.18 0.40
C HIS A 378 -1.54 -19.28 0.08
N HIS A 379 -1.59 -18.67 -1.10
CA HIS A 379 -2.70 -17.89 -1.61
C HIS A 379 -3.28 -18.47 -2.89
N LEU A 380 -4.57 -18.32 -3.08
CA LEU A 380 -5.26 -18.58 -4.34
C LEU A 380 -5.46 -17.22 -5.05
N THR A 381 -4.75 -17.03 -6.15
CA THR A 381 -4.68 -15.74 -6.87
C THR A 381 -5.23 -15.92 -8.29
N SER A 382 -5.96 -14.93 -8.78
CA SER A 382 -6.30 -14.81 -10.20
C SER A 382 -5.61 -13.60 -10.82
N ILE A 383 -5.36 -13.65 -12.14
CA ILE A 383 -4.70 -12.56 -12.86
C ILE A 383 -5.64 -12.09 -13.96
N ILE A 384 -6.08 -10.85 -13.88
CA ILE A 384 -6.91 -10.18 -14.87
C ILE A 384 -6.06 -9.11 -15.56
N VAL A 385 -6.09 -9.11 -16.88
CA VAL A 385 -5.34 -8.16 -17.71
C VAL A 385 -6.27 -7.41 -18.65
N GLY A 386 -5.83 -6.22 -19.07
CA GLY A 386 -6.52 -5.42 -20.07
C GLY A 386 -5.56 -4.51 -20.84
N LYS A 387 -6.06 -3.85 -21.87
CA LYS A 387 -5.34 -2.81 -22.60
C LYS A 387 -6.11 -1.50 -22.51
N LEU A 388 -5.50 -0.43 -22.01
CA LEU A 388 -6.12 0.88 -21.92
C LEU A 388 -6.66 1.33 -23.29
N LYS A 389 -7.82 1.99 -23.29
CA LYS A 389 -8.32 2.73 -24.45
C LYS A 389 -7.33 3.84 -24.83
N PRO A 390 -7.27 4.26 -26.11
CA PRO A 390 -6.57 5.49 -26.47
C PRO A 390 -7.03 6.65 -25.58
N ASN A 391 -6.11 7.50 -25.15
CA ASN A 391 -6.33 8.67 -24.28
C ASN A 391 -6.63 8.36 -22.78
N ASN A 392 -6.80 7.11 -22.40
CA ASN A 392 -6.84 6.74 -20.99
C ASN A 392 -5.41 6.52 -20.46
N THR A 393 -5.22 6.89 -19.19
CA THR A 393 -3.96 6.79 -18.46
C THR A 393 -4.09 5.83 -17.28
N SER A 394 -2.99 5.55 -16.60
CA SER A 394 -2.96 4.82 -15.34
C SER A 394 -3.88 5.45 -14.28
N VAL A 395 -3.93 6.78 -14.20
CA VAL A 395 -4.80 7.49 -13.25
C VAL A 395 -6.28 7.29 -13.57
N ASP A 396 -6.65 7.21 -14.86
CA ASP A 396 -8.04 6.96 -15.25
C ASP A 396 -8.51 5.55 -14.82
N VAL A 397 -7.65 4.53 -14.95
CA VAL A 397 -8.02 3.19 -14.49
C VAL A 397 -8.04 3.10 -12.97
N LEU A 398 -7.13 3.78 -12.27
CA LEU A 398 -7.16 3.86 -10.81
C LEU A 398 -8.49 4.46 -10.34
N ARG A 399 -8.87 5.63 -10.86
CA ARG A 399 -10.13 6.31 -10.56
C ARG A 399 -11.35 5.43 -10.83
N ALA A 400 -11.41 4.80 -12.00
CA ALA A 400 -12.56 4.00 -12.42
C ALA A 400 -12.76 2.70 -11.63
N SER A 401 -11.69 2.19 -11.02
CA SER A 401 -11.69 0.97 -10.21
C SER A 401 -11.80 1.24 -8.70
N PHE A 402 -11.63 2.49 -8.27
CA PHE A 402 -11.54 2.88 -6.86
C PHE A 402 -12.94 2.99 -6.18
N PRO A 403 -13.05 2.59 -4.89
CA PRO A 403 -12.13 1.71 -4.18
C PRO A 403 -12.18 0.28 -4.72
N GLY A 404 -11.17 -0.52 -4.39
CA GLY A 404 -11.02 -1.88 -4.90
C GLY A 404 -12.23 -2.77 -4.60
N GLY A 405 -12.67 -3.56 -5.59
CA GLY A 405 -13.82 -4.46 -5.43
C GLY A 405 -13.54 -5.62 -4.48
N SER A 406 -12.29 -6.11 -4.41
CA SER A 406 -11.89 -7.28 -3.60
C SER A 406 -12.06 -7.08 -2.10
N ILE A 407 -12.16 -5.79 -1.66
CA ILE A 407 -12.18 -5.39 -0.24
C ILE A 407 -13.46 -4.61 0.14
N THR A 408 -14.42 -4.48 -0.75
CA THR A 408 -15.72 -3.84 -0.51
C THR A 408 -16.84 -4.87 -0.46
N GLY A 409 -17.22 -5.42 -1.58
CA GLY A 409 -18.28 -6.39 -1.77
C GLY A 409 -18.97 -6.24 -3.11
N ALA A 410 -20.05 -6.98 -3.30
CA ALA A 410 -20.78 -7.03 -4.55
C ALA A 410 -22.31 -6.96 -4.30
N PRO A 411 -23.06 -6.04 -4.95
CA PRO A 411 -22.59 -4.92 -5.79
C PRO A 411 -21.80 -3.86 -5.00
N LYS A 412 -20.78 -3.25 -5.60
CA LYS A 412 -19.80 -2.38 -4.92
C LYS A 412 -20.47 -1.24 -4.14
N LEU A 413 -21.30 -0.43 -4.78
CA LEU A 413 -21.92 0.74 -4.15
C LEU A 413 -22.80 0.34 -2.97
N ARG A 414 -23.65 -0.69 -3.14
CA ARG A 414 -24.51 -1.18 -2.05
C ARG A 414 -23.70 -1.74 -0.88
N ALA A 415 -22.63 -2.47 -1.15
CA ALA A 415 -21.71 -2.93 -0.11
C ALA A 415 -21.07 -1.76 0.65
N MET A 416 -20.67 -0.68 -0.04
CA MET A 416 -20.13 0.52 0.61
C MET A 416 -21.15 1.23 1.50
N GLU A 417 -22.42 1.28 1.11
CA GLU A 417 -23.51 1.82 1.93
C GLU A 417 -23.71 1.00 3.21
N ILE A 418 -23.71 -0.33 3.09
CA ILE A 418 -23.86 -1.25 4.24
C ILE A 418 -22.65 -1.15 5.18
N ILE A 419 -21.44 -1.04 4.64
CA ILE A 419 -20.22 -0.82 5.43
C ILE A 419 -20.35 0.46 6.25
N GLU A 420 -20.79 1.55 5.63
CA GLU A 420 -20.98 2.85 6.31
C GLU A 420 -22.03 2.80 7.42
N GLU A 421 -23.04 1.96 7.26
CA GLU A 421 -24.09 1.75 8.29
C GLU A 421 -23.58 0.93 9.48
N LEU A 422 -22.75 -0.09 9.22
CA LEU A 422 -22.44 -1.13 10.20
C LEU A 422 -21.12 -0.94 10.93
N GLU A 423 -20.12 -0.34 10.28
CA GLU A 423 -18.83 -0.07 10.90
C GLU A 423 -18.88 1.22 11.73
N PRO A 424 -18.45 1.20 13.02
CA PRO A 424 -18.57 2.38 13.89
C PRO A 424 -17.74 3.57 13.42
N HIS A 425 -16.62 3.32 12.71
CA HIS A 425 -15.69 4.34 12.24
C HIS A 425 -15.42 4.20 10.75
N ARG A 426 -15.15 5.33 10.10
CA ARG A 426 -14.68 5.37 8.71
C ARG A 426 -13.39 4.60 8.56
N ARG A 427 -13.22 3.99 7.40
CA ARG A 427 -12.06 3.15 7.09
C ARG A 427 -10.77 3.93 6.89
N GLU A 428 -10.90 5.21 6.52
CA GLU A 428 -9.75 6.06 6.16
C GLU A 428 -8.82 5.36 5.17
N LEU A 429 -7.55 5.12 5.55
CA LEU A 429 -6.60 4.45 4.66
C LEU A 429 -6.93 2.97 4.43
N TYR A 430 -7.54 2.27 5.40
CA TYR A 430 -7.87 0.85 5.23
C TYR A 430 -8.76 0.61 4.01
N CYS A 431 -8.37 -0.35 3.15
CA CYS A 431 -9.05 -0.64 1.88
C CYS A 431 -8.94 0.48 0.81
N GLY A 432 -8.00 1.41 0.99
CA GLY A 432 -7.55 2.32 -0.04
C GLY A 432 -6.44 1.74 -0.90
N ALA A 433 -5.51 2.58 -1.34
CA ALA A 433 -4.34 2.19 -2.12
C ALA A 433 -3.10 3.02 -1.76
N ILE A 434 -1.93 2.40 -1.79
CA ILE A 434 -0.61 3.04 -1.74
C ILE A 434 0.15 2.65 -3.00
N GLY A 435 0.90 3.59 -3.58
CA GLY A 435 1.78 3.29 -4.70
C GLY A 435 2.29 4.51 -5.43
N TYR A 436 2.65 4.31 -6.69
CA TYR A 436 3.23 5.35 -7.52
C TYR A 436 2.59 5.45 -8.91
N VAL A 437 2.72 6.63 -9.51
CA VAL A 437 2.49 6.90 -10.94
C VAL A 437 3.75 7.61 -11.47
N GLY A 438 4.53 6.91 -12.29
CA GLY A 438 5.76 7.45 -12.88
C GLY A 438 5.51 8.54 -13.91
N PHE A 439 6.52 9.38 -14.16
CA PHE A 439 6.47 10.35 -15.26
C PHE A 439 6.37 9.68 -16.64
N ASP A 440 6.76 8.42 -16.76
CA ASP A 440 6.56 7.59 -17.94
C ASP A 440 5.12 7.06 -18.10
N GLY A 441 4.26 7.29 -17.09
CA GLY A 441 2.87 6.87 -17.05
C GLY A 441 2.65 5.46 -16.52
N ASP A 442 3.69 4.72 -16.18
CA ASP A 442 3.55 3.42 -15.50
C ASP A 442 3.09 3.62 -14.05
N MET A 443 2.38 2.66 -13.50
CA MET A 443 1.83 2.71 -12.16
C MET A 443 1.89 1.32 -11.51
N ASP A 444 2.15 1.28 -10.20
CA ASP A 444 1.89 0.09 -9.37
C ASP A 444 1.31 0.54 -8.03
N THR A 445 0.19 -0.05 -7.64
CA THR A 445 -0.52 0.26 -6.40
C THR A 445 -0.94 -1.01 -5.68
N ASN A 446 -0.87 -0.98 -4.36
CA ASN A 446 -1.40 -2.04 -3.50
C ASN A 446 -2.85 -1.76 -3.06
N ILE A 447 -3.47 -2.74 -2.42
CA ILE A 447 -4.63 -2.55 -1.55
C ILE A 447 -4.12 -2.34 -0.13
N THR A 448 -4.55 -1.28 0.56
CA THR A 448 -4.14 -1.00 1.94
C THR A 448 -4.91 -1.86 2.95
N ILE A 449 -4.57 -3.14 2.98
CA ILE A 449 -4.86 -4.09 4.04
C ILE A 449 -3.59 -4.39 4.81
N ARG A 450 -3.69 -4.88 6.04
CA ARG A 450 -2.53 -5.05 6.94
C ARG A 450 -1.70 -3.75 7.00
N THR A 451 -2.40 -2.66 7.27
CA THR A 451 -1.81 -1.33 7.27
C THR A 451 -2.20 -0.61 8.55
N ALA A 452 -1.20 -0.14 9.28
CA ALA A 452 -1.38 0.65 10.50
C ALA A 452 -1.06 2.12 10.24
N ILE A 453 -1.71 2.97 11.01
CA ILE A 453 -1.47 4.41 11.10
C ILE A 453 -1.01 4.68 12.53
N VAL A 454 0.06 5.45 12.68
CA VAL A 454 0.47 6.05 13.97
C VAL A 454 0.20 7.54 13.87
N CYS A 455 -0.79 8.02 14.59
CA CYS A 455 -1.22 9.41 14.59
C CYS A 455 -1.58 9.83 16.01
N ASN A 456 -1.12 11.00 16.48
CA ASN A 456 -1.43 11.52 17.81
C ASN A 456 -1.17 10.54 18.97
N ASN A 457 -0.04 9.83 18.91
CA ASN A 457 0.34 8.77 19.86
C ASN A 457 -0.64 7.58 19.94
N GLU A 458 -1.49 7.42 18.95
CA GLU A 458 -2.32 6.24 18.78
C GLU A 458 -1.86 5.45 17.54
N LEU A 459 -1.61 4.16 17.72
CA LEU A 459 -1.50 3.21 16.63
C LEU A 459 -2.87 2.62 16.37
N SER A 460 -3.29 2.61 15.12
CA SER A 460 -4.55 1.98 14.73
C SER A 460 -4.44 1.25 13.40
N PHE A 461 -5.18 0.15 13.26
CA PHE A 461 -5.28 -0.64 12.04
C PHE A 461 -6.62 -1.37 12.00
N TYR A 462 -6.98 -1.87 10.82
CA TYR A 462 -8.22 -2.61 10.60
C TYR A 462 -7.96 -4.03 10.13
N ALA A 463 -8.88 -4.92 10.48
CA ALA A 463 -8.94 -6.26 9.91
C ALA A 463 -10.40 -6.67 9.70
N GLY A 464 -10.67 -7.33 8.57
CA GLY A 464 -12.02 -7.72 8.18
C GLY A 464 -12.03 -8.91 7.24
N GLY A 465 -13.22 -9.43 6.98
CA GLY A 465 -13.48 -10.54 6.08
C GLY A 465 -14.73 -10.32 5.22
N GLY A 466 -14.78 -11.00 4.07
CA GLY A 466 -15.93 -10.97 3.17
C GLY A 466 -17.03 -11.91 3.66
N ILE A 467 -18.14 -11.36 4.12
CA ILE A 467 -19.31 -12.14 4.55
C ILE A 467 -20.13 -12.49 3.31
N VAL A 468 -20.40 -13.79 3.11
CA VAL A 468 -21.22 -14.38 2.04
C VAL A 468 -22.34 -15.24 2.61
N ALA A 469 -23.19 -15.80 1.73
CA ALA A 469 -24.34 -16.61 2.16
C ALA A 469 -23.97 -17.77 3.07
N ASP A 470 -22.85 -18.44 2.83
CA ASP A 470 -22.38 -19.60 3.60
C ASP A 470 -21.46 -19.24 4.78
N SER A 471 -21.22 -17.95 5.05
CA SER A 471 -20.39 -17.50 6.16
C SER A 471 -21.01 -17.84 7.51
N GLU A 472 -20.18 -18.30 8.46
CA GLU A 472 -20.51 -18.61 9.84
C GLU A 472 -19.94 -17.54 10.79
N GLU A 473 -20.77 -16.97 11.63
CA GLU A 473 -20.47 -15.81 12.48
C GLU A 473 -19.16 -15.93 13.26
N HIS A 474 -19.00 -17.02 14.01
CA HIS A 474 -17.81 -17.21 14.85
C HIS A 474 -16.53 -17.39 14.03
N LYS A 475 -16.60 -18.07 12.88
CA LYS A 475 -15.44 -18.24 11.97
C LYS A 475 -14.99 -16.92 11.36
N GLU A 476 -15.95 -16.11 10.91
CA GLU A 476 -15.63 -14.80 10.34
C GLU A 476 -15.05 -13.85 11.39
N TYR A 477 -15.55 -13.87 12.63
CA TYR A 477 -14.96 -13.09 13.72
C TYR A 477 -13.51 -13.53 14.01
N LEU A 478 -13.24 -14.83 14.12
CA LEU A 478 -11.89 -15.35 14.33
C LEU A 478 -10.96 -15.00 13.15
N GLU A 479 -11.47 -15.02 11.92
CA GLU A 479 -10.70 -14.61 10.73
C GLU A 479 -10.22 -13.16 10.82
N THR A 480 -11.02 -12.25 11.41
CA THR A 480 -10.55 -10.86 11.62
C THR A 480 -9.39 -10.81 12.60
N LEU A 481 -9.40 -11.62 13.66
CA LEU A 481 -8.31 -11.71 14.64
C LEU A 481 -7.04 -12.32 14.03
N ASP A 482 -7.20 -13.34 13.19
CA ASP A 482 -6.08 -13.96 12.46
C ASP A 482 -5.42 -12.95 11.51
N LYS A 483 -6.21 -12.16 10.79
CA LYS A 483 -5.72 -11.08 9.93
C LYS A 483 -5.05 -9.93 10.69
N ALA A 484 -5.44 -9.70 11.94
CA ALA A 484 -4.82 -8.75 12.86
C ALA A 484 -3.51 -9.27 13.47
N SER A 485 -3.18 -10.55 13.28
CA SER A 485 -2.12 -11.24 14.04
C SER A 485 -0.71 -10.69 13.82
N SER A 486 -0.36 -10.17 12.62
CA SER A 486 0.95 -9.56 12.37
C SER A 486 1.19 -8.38 13.30
N PHE A 487 0.26 -7.41 13.31
CA PHE A 487 0.35 -6.26 14.21
C PHE A 487 0.22 -6.65 15.69
N SER A 488 -0.68 -7.57 16.03
CA SER A 488 -0.81 -8.05 17.42
C SER A 488 0.49 -8.67 17.97
N LYS A 489 1.22 -9.41 17.13
CA LYS A 489 2.53 -9.99 17.51
C LYS A 489 3.58 -8.91 17.73
N ILE A 490 3.64 -7.91 16.82
CA ILE A 490 4.61 -6.83 16.92
C ILE A 490 4.33 -5.95 18.13
N ILE A 491 3.06 -5.58 18.36
CA ILE A 491 2.63 -4.82 19.54
C ILE A 491 3.16 -5.47 20.81
N LYS A 492 3.00 -6.79 20.97
CA LYS A 492 3.50 -7.54 22.13
C LYS A 492 5.01 -7.42 22.33
N LEU A 493 5.81 -7.30 21.25
CA LEU A 493 7.27 -7.14 21.37
C LEU A 493 7.66 -5.77 21.93
N PHE A 494 6.81 -4.75 21.74
CA PHE A 494 7.06 -3.39 22.22
C PHE A 494 6.27 -3.05 23.51
N THR A 495 5.41 -3.96 23.98
CA THR A 495 4.70 -3.84 25.28
C THR A 495 5.59 -4.31 26.45
N GLN A 496 6.56 -5.18 26.20
CA GLN A 496 7.44 -5.74 27.22
C GLN A 496 8.63 -4.80 27.46
N VAL A 497 8.46 -3.86 28.36
CA VAL A 497 9.56 -3.16 29.07
C VAL A 497 9.16 -2.96 30.52
#